data_da343c525e12f937f076ce8999357ae0
#
_entry.id   da343c525e12f937f076ce8999357ae0
#
_cell.length_a   1.000
_cell.length_b   1.000
_cell.length_c   1.000
_cell.angle_alpha   90.00
_cell.angle_beta   90.00
_cell.angle_gamma   90.00
#
_symmetry.space_group_name_H-M   'P 1'
#
loop_
_entity.id
_entity.type
_entity.pdbx_description
1 polymer ?
#
loop_
_entity_poly.entity_id
_entity_poly.type
_entity_poly.pdbx_seq_one_letter_code
_entity_poly.pdbx_strand_id
1 'polypeptide(L)'
;YILTKAFAYKVNAAKFPHADGEIKVAIIGSGPAGLGCSDVLNQLGFKVTVFERDDRPGGLLMYGVPNIKLPKEILLAKIKGLEEAGVQFCLNTNVGIDISWSAIREQYAAVVICTGSSQPRPLKLPGNELAGIHYAKDFLTSTTKGLLDHQLTPGTFLSAEGKDVLIIGGGDTGADCAALALSHGAHSILQAELQDCNMARISQEGFCELVKGDVSLQYNTKVKRLLGDDKGNVSGAELCRVEWGHTDSGMPVAKEIEETTLVLPVQMVLLALGFSGPEPVVFEKFGVKKTPLGTIANVSGSFLAAEPGVFAAGDARRGGGMVAWAFDEGWDAALECAKYLTAK
;
A
#
# COMPACT_ATOMS: atom_id res chain seq x y z
N TYR A 1 18.66 1.97 0.97
CA TYR A 1 18.96 2.83 2.13
C TYR A 1 17.93 2.72 3.26
N ILE A 2 16.61 2.94 2.99
CA ILE A 2 15.55 2.88 4.03
C ILE A 2 15.51 1.50 4.69
N LEU A 3 15.42 0.42 3.91
CA LEU A 3 15.41 -0.94 4.44
C LEU A 3 16.69 -1.26 5.23
N THR A 4 17.85 -0.84 4.73
CA THR A 4 19.12 -1.08 5.43
C THR A 4 19.14 -0.39 6.79
N LYS A 5 18.61 0.84 6.89
CA LYS A 5 18.49 1.57 8.17
C LYS A 5 17.43 0.97 9.08
N ALA A 6 16.26 0.62 8.54
CA ALA A 6 15.17 0.02 9.30
C ALA A 6 15.61 -1.29 9.98
N PHE A 7 16.24 -2.20 9.24
CA PHE A 7 16.71 -3.47 9.80
C PHE A 7 18.09 -3.39 10.50
N ALA A 8 18.73 -2.23 10.56
CA ALA A 8 19.89 -1.99 11.39
C ALA A 8 19.54 -1.43 12.78
N TYR A 9 18.26 -1.14 13.02
CA TYR A 9 17.80 -0.66 14.32
C TYR A 9 18.07 -1.71 15.40
N LYS A 10 18.77 -1.29 16.46
CA LYS A 10 19.06 -2.13 17.63
C LYS A 10 18.40 -1.51 18.86
N VAL A 11 17.53 -2.28 19.48
CA VAL A 11 16.90 -1.87 20.72
C VAL A 11 17.97 -1.84 21.81
N ASN A 12 18.07 -0.73 22.56
CA ASN A 12 18.88 -0.73 23.79
C ASN A 12 18.09 -1.50 24.85
N ALA A 13 18.31 -2.80 24.90
CA ALA A 13 17.62 -3.75 25.75
C ALA A 13 17.61 -3.32 27.24
N ALA A 14 18.69 -2.69 27.72
CA ALA A 14 18.77 -2.21 29.11
C ALA A 14 17.72 -1.10 29.45
N LYS A 15 17.13 -0.47 28.44
CA LYS A 15 16.13 0.61 28.63
C LYS A 15 14.69 0.13 28.53
N PHE A 16 14.46 -1.10 28.11
CA PHE A 16 13.12 -1.63 27.89
C PHE A 16 12.93 -2.97 28.58
N PRO A 17 11.70 -3.30 29.02
CA PRO A 17 11.40 -4.58 29.65
C PRO A 17 11.62 -5.73 28.66
N HIS A 18 12.24 -6.80 29.14
CA HIS A 18 12.45 -8.04 28.42
C HIS A 18 11.45 -9.11 28.83
N ALA A 19 11.04 -9.94 27.87
CA ALA A 19 10.34 -11.19 28.11
C ALA A 19 11.34 -12.35 28.19
N ASP A 20 10.94 -13.44 28.84
CA ASP A 20 11.71 -14.66 29.01
C ASP A 20 11.50 -15.72 27.87
N GLY A 21 10.91 -15.27 26.77
CA GLY A 21 10.58 -16.13 25.62
C GLY A 21 9.27 -16.90 25.74
N GLU A 22 8.46 -16.69 26.79
CA GLU A 22 7.18 -17.39 26.94
C GLU A 22 5.98 -16.56 26.47
N ILE A 23 6.08 -15.23 26.50
CA ILE A 23 4.98 -14.33 26.14
C ILE A 23 4.84 -14.27 24.63
N LYS A 24 3.66 -14.68 24.12
CA LYS A 24 3.33 -14.70 22.70
C LYS A 24 2.66 -13.41 22.26
N VAL A 25 3.13 -12.82 21.16
CA VAL A 25 2.54 -11.65 20.52
C VAL A 25 2.20 -11.95 19.06
N ALA A 26 0.97 -11.64 18.64
CA ALA A 26 0.55 -11.72 17.25
C ALA A 26 0.70 -10.37 16.57
N ILE A 27 1.21 -10.38 15.33
CA ILE A 27 1.25 -9.22 14.43
C ILE A 27 0.39 -9.56 13.22
N ILE A 28 -0.56 -8.69 12.88
CA ILE A 28 -1.45 -8.91 11.74
C ILE A 28 -1.01 -8.03 10.58
N GLY A 29 -0.42 -8.65 9.57
CA GLY A 29 0.19 -8.00 8.40
C GLY A 29 1.72 -7.87 8.50
N SER A 30 2.39 -8.22 7.42
CA SER A 30 3.86 -8.26 7.29
C SER A 30 4.43 -7.08 6.51
N GLY A 31 3.66 -6.00 6.33
CA GLY A 31 4.17 -4.76 5.72
C GLY A 31 5.26 -4.09 6.58
N PRO A 32 5.76 -2.91 6.19
CA PRO A 32 6.82 -2.20 6.92
C PRO A 32 6.59 -2.09 8.42
N ALA A 33 5.37 -1.73 8.84
CA ALA A 33 5.03 -1.62 10.26
C ALA A 33 5.11 -2.98 10.97
N GLY A 34 4.58 -4.05 10.35
CA GLY A 34 4.64 -5.41 10.91
C GLY A 34 6.06 -5.95 11.00
N LEU A 35 6.88 -5.74 9.98
CA LEU A 35 8.28 -6.14 9.99
C LEU A 35 9.07 -5.38 11.06
N GLY A 36 8.90 -4.05 11.17
CA GLY A 36 9.55 -3.25 12.21
C GLY A 36 9.11 -3.66 13.62
N CYS A 37 7.81 -3.89 13.80
CA CYS A 37 7.25 -4.36 15.07
C CYS A 37 7.79 -5.75 15.46
N SER A 38 7.84 -6.69 14.49
CA SER A 38 8.34 -8.05 14.75
C SER A 38 9.81 -8.08 15.15
N ASP A 39 10.63 -7.26 14.50
CA ASP A 39 12.06 -7.15 14.83
C ASP A 39 12.27 -6.67 16.28
N VAL A 40 11.59 -5.58 16.67
CA VAL A 40 11.73 -5.02 18.02
C VAL A 40 11.22 -5.99 19.10
N LEU A 41 10.03 -6.54 18.94
CA LEU A 41 9.48 -7.50 19.92
C LEU A 41 10.35 -8.75 20.05
N ASN A 42 10.88 -9.26 18.94
CA ASN A 42 11.79 -10.40 18.96
C ASN A 42 13.11 -10.06 19.67
N GLN A 43 13.71 -8.88 19.42
CA GLN A 43 14.89 -8.40 20.15
C GLN A 43 14.64 -8.27 21.66
N LEU A 44 13.39 -8.01 22.08
CA LEU A 44 12.97 -7.92 23.49
C LEU A 44 12.56 -9.26 24.08
N GLY A 45 12.75 -10.38 23.39
CA GLY A 45 12.55 -11.74 23.90
C GLY A 45 11.10 -12.24 23.87
N PHE A 46 10.20 -11.57 23.13
CA PHE A 46 8.84 -12.08 22.93
C PHE A 46 8.78 -13.16 21.84
N LYS A 47 7.89 -14.14 21.96
CA LYS A 47 7.56 -15.09 20.88
C LYS A 47 6.64 -14.39 19.87
N VAL A 48 7.15 -14.05 18.70
CA VAL A 48 6.42 -13.29 17.69
C VAL A 48 5.92 -14.18 16.58
N THR A 49 4.62 -14.08 16.28
CA THR A 49 4.01 -14.66 15.09
C THR A 49 3.39 -13.57 14.24
N VAL A 50 3.80 -13.49 12.97
CA VAL A 50 3.27 -12.56 11.97
C VAL A 50 2.32 -13.31 11.07
N PHE A 51 1.06 -12.89 11.03
CA PHE A 51 0.03 -13.44 10.14
C PHE A 51 -0.02 -12.58 8.87
N GLU A 52 0.18 -13.19 7.73
CA GLU A 52 0.16 -12.54 6.42
C GLU A 52 -0.80 -13.28 5.48
N ARG A 53 -1.70 -12.52 4.85
CA ARG A 53 -2.67 -13.08 3.91
C ARG A 53 -2.08 -13.47 2.56
N ASP A 54 -1.01 -12.80 2.15
CA ASP A 54 -0.32 -13.09 0.90
C ASP A 54 0.63 -14.29 1.04
N ASP A 55 1.05 -14.83 -0.09
CA ASP A 55 1.96 -15.98 -0.20
C ASP A 55 3.41 -15.64 0.15
N ARG A 56 3.74 -14.34 0.28
CA ARG A 56 5.06 -13.83 0.67
C ARG A 56 4.92 -12.66 1.62
N PRO A 57 5.80 -12.56 2.63
CA PRO A 57 5.80 -11.43 3.54
C PRO A 57 6.39 -10.18 2.89
N GLY A 58 6.06 -9.01 3.45
CA GLY A 58 6.56 -7.72 3.00
C GLY A 58 5.50 -6.70 2.63
N GLY A 59 4.22 -7.13 2.48
CA GLY A 59 3.11 -6.25 2.11
C GLY A 59 3.41 -5.45 0.84
N LEU A 60 3.24 -4.12 0.87
CA LEU A 60 3.53 -3.27 -0.29
C LEU A 60 5.03 -3.21 -0.67
N LEU A 61 5.97 -3.52 0.21
CA LEU A 61 7.38 -3.66 -0.19
C LEU A 61 7.56 -4.86 -1.14
N MET A 62 6.79 -5.91 -0.94
CA MET A 62 6.79 -7.07 -1.83
C MET A 62 6.01 -6.78 -3.11
N TYR A 63 4.74 -6.35 -2.98
CA TYR A 63 3.80 -6.36 -4.09
C TYR A 63 3.37 -4.99 -4.61
N GLY A 64 3.74 -3.90 -3.92
CA GLY A 64 3.38 -2.53 -4.30
C GLY A 64 4.52 -1.68 -4.84
N VAL A 65 5.78 -2.09 -4.61
CA VAL A 65 6.98 -1.40 -5.11
C VAL A 65 7.61 -2.24 -6.24
N PRO A 66 7.89 -1.68 -7.42
CA PRO A 66 8.54 -2.41 -8.51
C PRO A 66 9.92 -2.95 -8.15
N ASN A 67 10.28 -4.10 -8.75
CA ASN A 67 11.60 -4.73 -8.53
C ASN A 67 12.77 -3.81 -8.95
N ILE A 68 12.57 -2.94 -9.94
CA ILE A 68 13.55 -1.94 -10.38
C ILE A 68 13.90 -0.91 -9.30
N LYS A 69 12.95 -0.60 -8.39
CA LYS A 69 13.18 0.29 -7.23
C LYS A 69 13.64 -0.48 -6.00
N LEU A 70 13.13 -1.66 -5.78
CA LEU A 70 13.42 -2.51 -4.64
C LEU A 70 13.57 -3.96 -5.09
N PRO A 71 14.81 -4.42 -5.35
CA PRO A 71 15.08 -5.82 -5.64
C PRO A 71 14.55 -6.72 -4.52
N LYS A 72 13.72 -7.71 -4.88
CA LYS A 72 13.01 -8.56 -3.90
C LYS A 72 13.97 -9.43 -3.10
N GLU A 73 15.11 -9.76 -3.67
CA GLU A 73 16.18 -10.50 -2.98
C GLU A 73 16.66 -9.79 -1.71
N ILE A 74 16.73 -8.44 -1.74
CA ILE A 74 17.12 -7.63 -0.57
C ILE A 74 16.07 -7.73 0.53
N LEU A 75 14.78 -7.65 0.15
CA LEU A 75 13.67 -7.78 1.09
C LEU A 75 13.61 -9.19 1.68
N LEU A 76 13.68 -10.22 0.83
CA LEU A 76 13.64 -11.62 1.24
C LEU A 76 14.81 -11.99 2.16
N ALA A 77 16.01 -11.48 1.87
CA ALA A 77 17.18 -11.69 2.76
C ALA A 77 16.96 -11.10 4.16
N LYS A 78 16.26 -9.94 4.25
CA LYS A 78 15.93 -9.34 5.56
C LYS A 78 14.86 -10.12 6.31
N ILE A 79 13.85 -10.60 5.61
CA ILE A 79 12.79 -11.45 6.18
C ILE A 79 13.38 -12.75 6.70
N LYS A 80 14.26 -13.40 5.90
CA LYS A 80 14.97 -14.60 6.32
C LYS A 80 15.78 -14.38 7.60
N GLY A 81 16.42 -13.21 7.74
CA GLY A 81 17.12 -12.85 8.98
C GLY A 81 16.20 -12.76 10.20
N LEU A 82 14.94 -12.32 10.04
CA LEU A 82 13.93 -12.34 11.11
C LEU A 82 13.49 -13.76 11.45
N GLU A 83 13.29 -14.62 10.44
CA GLU A 83 12.97 -16.04 10.65
C GLU A 83 14.09 -16.77 11.41
N GLU A 84 15.34 -16.56 11.00
CA GLU A 84 16.52 -17.11 11.67
C GLU A 84 16.67 -16.58 13.11
N ALA A 85 16.20 -15.37 13.39
CA ALA A 85 16.13 -14.80 14.73
C ALA A 85 14.96 -15.32 15.59
N GLY A 86 14.04 -16.10 15.01
CA GLY A 86 12.92 -16.75 15.73
C GLY A 86 11.54 -16.18 15.44
N VAL A 87 11.38 -15.17 14.59
CA VAL A 87 10.07 -14.68 14.17
C VAL A 87 9.37 -15.73 13.29
N GLN A 88 8.13 -16.07 13.61
CA GLN A 88 7.33 -17.01 12.82
C GLN A 88 6.42 -16.26 11.85
N PHE A 89 6.40 -16.65 10.58
CA PHE A 89 5.47 -16.11 9.57
C PHE A 89 4.43 -17.17 9.20
N CYS A 90 3.14 -16.85 9.41
CA CYS A 90 2.00 -17.64 8.96
C CYS A 90 1.45 -16.99 7.69
N LEU A 91 1.92 -17.46 6.53
CA LEU A 91 1.53 -16.97 5.21
C LEU A 91 0.19 -17.56 4.76
N ASN A 92 -0.43 -16.96 3.72
CA ASN A 92 -1.74 -17.38 3.21
C ASN A 92 -2.81 -17.44 4.31
N THR A 93 -2.70 -16.57 5.31
CA THR A 93 -3.58 -16.57 6.49
C THR A 93 -4.19 -15.19 6.70
N ASN A 94 -5.43 -15.03 6.27
CA ASN A 94 -6.20 -13.80 6.43
C ASN A 94 -6.98 -13.85 7.74
N VAL A 95 -6.50 -13.14 8.77
CA VAL A 95 -7.18 -13.06 10.07
C VAL A 95 -8.55 -12.42 9.92
N GLY A 96 -9.55 -13.04 10.53
CA GLY A 96 -10.95 -12.67 10.40
C GLY A 96 -11.70 -13.42 9.28
N ILE A 97 -10.96 -14.16 8.43
CA ILE A 97 -11.51 -15.02 7.36
C ILE A 97 -11.05 -16.46 7.57
N ASP A 98 -9.75 -16.75 7.48
CA ASP A 98 -9.17 -18.10 7.58
C ASP A 98 -8.99 -18.52 9.04
N ILE A 99 -8.67 -17.57 9.91
CA ILE A 99 -8.60 -17.76 11.36
C ILE A 99 -9.42 -16.67 12.05
N SER A 100 -10.22 -17.05 13.06
CA SER A 100 -11.07 -16.10 13.76
C SER A 100 -10.25 -15.15 14.65
N TRP A 101 -10.74 -13.91 14.80
CA TRP A 101 -10.17 -12.94 15.72
C TRP A 101 -10.13 -13.47 17.18
N SER A 102 -11.19 -14.16 17.63
CA SER A 102 -11.24 -14.76 18.96
C SER A 102 -10.13 -15.78 19.19
N ALA A 103 -9.85 -16.64 18.19
CA ALA A 103 -8.77 -17.62 18.29
C ALA A 103 -7.39 -16.96 18.45
N ILE A 104 -7.15 -15.82 17.76
CA ILE A 104 -5.93 -15.04 17.95
C ILE A 104 -5.89 -14.44 19.36
N ARG A 105 -6.99 -13.85 19.83
CA ARG A 105 -7.06 -13.22 21.15
C ARG A 105 -6.89 -14.20 22.32
N GLU A 106 -7.29 -15.47 22.14
CA GLU A 106 -7.12 -16.53 23.13
C GLU A 106 -5.69 -17.05 23.23
N GLN A 107 -4.96 -17.06 22.10
CA GLN A 107 -3.63 -17.67 22.01
C GLN A 107 -2.48 -16.68 22.29
N TYR A 108 -2.71 -15.37 22.13
CA TYR A 108 -1.67 -14.34 22.22
C TYR A 108 -1.99 -13.32 23.31
N ALA A 109 -0.97 -12.97 24.10
CA ALA A 109 -1.09 -11.99 25.18
C ALA A 109 -1.37 -10.56 24.69
N ALA A 110 -0.91 -10.25 23.50
CA ALA A 110 -1.22 -9.00 22.80
C ALA A 110 -1.25 -9.21 21.29
N VAL A 111 -1.92 -8.27 20.58
CA VAL A 111 -2.01 -8.24 19.12
C VAL A 111 -1.67 -6.85 18.61
N VAL A 112 -0.81 -6.76 17.59
CA VAL A 112 -0.50 -5.51 16.90
C VAL A 112 -1.04 -5.57 15.47
N ILE A 113 -2.00 -4.69 15.14
CA ILE A 113 -2.65 -4.62 13.83
C ILE A 113 -1.81 -3.74 12.90
N CYS A 114 -1.17 -4.36 11.92
CA CYS A 114 -0.29 -3.74 10.91
C CYS A 114 -0.78 -4.01 9.48
N THR A 115 -2.11 -4.08 9.29
CA THR A 115 -2.76 -4.46 8.02
C THR A 115 -2.60 -3.43 6.90
N GLY A 116 -2.04 -2.27 7.20
CA GLY A 116 -1.87 -1.19 6.26
C GLY A 116 -3.19 -0.53 5.83
N SER A 117 -3.12 0.24 4.74
CA SER A 117 -4.25 0.86 4.07
C SER A 117 -4.37 0.21 2.69
N SER A 118 -5.32 -0.71 2.52
CA SER A 118 -5.42 -1.56 1.32
C SER A 118 -6.77 -1.49 0.61
N GLN A 119 -7.75 -0.74 1.19
CA GLN A 119 -9.01 -0.46 0.53
C GLN A 119 -8.80 0.59 -0.57
N PRO A 120 -8.84 0.23 -1.87
CA PRO A 120 -8.60 1.19 -2.93
C PRO A 120 -9.72 2.23 -3.02
N ARG A 121 -9.37 3.45 -3.42
CA ARG A 121 -10.36 4.48 -3.73
C ARG A 121 -11.01 4.17 -5.07
N PRO A 122 -12.35 4.05 -5.13
CA PRO A 122 -13.03 3.76 -6.38
C PRO A 122 -13.00 4.97 -7.32
N LEU A 123 -12.89 4.69 -8.61
CA LEU A 123 -13.13 5.67 -9.66
C LEU A 123 -14.66 5.86 -9.82
N LYS A 124 -15.12 7.11 -9.70
CA LYS A 124 -16.56 7.46 -9.81
C LYS A 124 -16.78 8.29 -11.07
N LEU A 125 -16.77 7.66 -12.23
CA LEU A 125 -17.10 8.30 -13.51
C LEU A 125 -17.76 7.28 -14.46
N PRO A 126 -18.46 7.73 -15.52
CA PRO A 126 -19.06 6.85 -16.52
C PRO A 126 -18.01 5.94 -17.18
N GLY A 127 -18.35 4.66 -17.34
CA GLY A 127 -17.48 3.67 -17.95
C GLY A 127 -16.51 2.98 -16.99
N ASN A 128 -16.63 3.21 -15.68
CA ASN A 128 -15.76 2.57 -14.68
C ASN A 128 -15.99 1.06 -14.51
N GLU A 129 -17.03 0.52 -15.13
CA GLU A 129 -17.39 -0.90 -15.15
C GLU A 129 -16.78 -1.68 -16.31
N LEU A 130 -16.11 -1.01 -17.25
CA LEU A 130 -15.53 -1.64 -18.44
C LEU A 130 -14.35 -2.56 -18.09
N ALA A 131 -14.19 -3.64 -18.86
CA ALA A 131 -13.02 -4.50 -18.76
C ALA A 131 -11.75 -3.76 -19.24
N GLY A 132 -10.59 -4.10 -18.67
CA GLY A 132 -9.30 -3.42 -18.96
C GLY A 132 -9.01 -2.26 -18.02
N ILE A 133 -9.86 -2.04 -17.01
CA ILE A 133 -9.62 -1.09 -15.91
C ILE A 133 -9.14 -1.88 -14.69
N HIS A 134 -7.97 -1.51 -14.15
CA HIS A 134 -7.33 -2.23 -13.06
C HIS A 134 -6.86 -1.25 -11.98
N TYR A 135 -6.89 -1.67 -10.73
CA TYR A 135 -6.19 -0.91 -9.69
C TYR A 135 -4.67 -1.04 -9.87
N ALA A 136 -3.96 0.04 -9.62
CA ALA A 136 -2.50 0.05 -9.67
C ALA A 136 -1.87 -1.08 -8.84
N LYS A 137 -2.40 -1.33 -7.62
CA LYS A 137 -1.94 -2.43 -6.76
C LYS A 137 -2.01 -3.79 -7.48
N ASP A 138 -3.10 -4.06 -8.22
CA ASP A 138 -3.29 -5.35 -8.88
C ASP A 138 -2.31 -5.53 -10.04
N PHE A 139 -2.05 -4.45 -10.80
CA PHE A 139 -1.05 -4.43 -11.85
C PHE A 139 0.37 -4.67 -11.30
N LEU A 140 0.75 -3.95 -10.24
CA LEU A 140 2.05 -4.09 -9.56
C LEU A 140 2.22 -5.49 -8.95
N THR A 141 1.19 -6.00 -8.27
CA THR A 141 1.18 -7.35 -7.68
C THR A 141 1.31 -8.42 -8.75
N SER A 142 0.51 -8.33 -9.81
CA SER A 142 0.51 -9.29 -10.93
C SER A 142 1.89 -9.33 -11.60
N THR A 143 2.49 -8.17 -11.87
CA THR A 143 3.83 -8.09 -12.45
C THR A 143 4.90 -8.71 -11.54
N THR A 144 4.84 -8.42 -10.23
CA THR A 144 5.81 -8.98 -9.28
C THR A 144 5.66 -10.49 -9.14
N LYS A 145 4.43 -11.02 -9.07
CA LYS A 145 4.18 -12.47 -9.07
C LYS A 145 4.64 -13.11 -10.38
N GLY A 146 4.30 -12.50 -11.51
CA GLY A 146 4.80 -12.95 -12.82
C GLY A 146 6.32 -13.00 -12.90
N LEU A 147 7.02 -12.05 -12.31
CA LEU A 147 8.47 -12.02 -12.24
C LEU A 147 9.02 -13.17 -11.37
N LEU A 148 8.51 -13.29 -10.15
CA LEU A 148 9.05 -14.23 -9.14
C LEU A 148 8.70 -15.69 -9.43
N ASP A 149 7.50 -15.95 -9.98
CA ASP A 149 7.00 -17.30 -10.17
C ASP A 149 7.20 -17.82 -11.61
N HIS A 150 7.23 -16.91 -12.59
CA HIS A 150 7.13 -17.27 -14.02
C HIS A 150 8.13 -16.52 -14.91
N GLN A 151 9.07 -15.77 -14.35
CA GLN A 151 10.07 -15.00 -15.11
C GLN A 151 9.44 -14.11 -16.19
N LEU A 152 8.27 -13.52 -15.89
CA LEU A 152 7.45 -12.71 -16.80
C LEU A 152 7.04 -13.44 -18.10
N THR A 153 6.79 -14.74 -18.02
CA THR A 153 6.27 -15.48 -19.18
C THR A 153 4.93 -14.88 -19.64
N PRO A 154 4.73 -14.63 -20.95
CA PRO A 154 3.48 -14.08 -21.47
C PRO A 154 2.25 -14.88 -21.02
N GLY A 155 1.18 -14.19 -20.62
CA GLY A 155 -0.05 -14.79 -20.12
C GLY A 155 -0.06 -15.16 -18.64
N THR A 156 1.06 -15.02 -17.91
CA THR A 156 1.12 -15.29 -16.47
C THR A 156 0.96 -14.04 -15.60
N PHE A 157 0.88 -12.87 -16.21
CA PHE A 157 0.72 -11.59 -15.55
C PHE A 157 -0.11 -10.61 -16.39
N LEU A 158 -0.56 -9.53 -15.76
CA LEU A 158 -1.31 -8.46 -16.42
C LEU A 158 -0.36 -7.60 -17.26
N SER A 159 -0.26 -7.89 -18.56
CA SER A 159 0.67 -7.24 -19.48
C SER A 159 0.10 -5.95 -20.07
N ALA A 160 0.94 -4.93 -20.15
CA ALA A 160 0.70 -3.68 -20.88
C ALA A 160 1.27 -3.70 -22.31
N GLU A 161 1.86 -4.82 -22.75
CA GLU A 161 2.51 -4.94 -24.07
C GLU A 161 1.59 -4.53 -25.21
N GLY A 162 2.08 -3.63 -26.06
CA GLY A 162 1.39 -3.13 -27.25
C GLY A 162 0.12 -2.30 -26.98
N LYS A 163 -0.18 -1.94 -25.73
CA LYS A 163 -1.39 -1.19 -25.36
C LYS A 163 -1.11 0.30 -25.20
N ASP A 164 -2.13 1.11 -25.46
CA ASP A 164 -2.21 2.49 -25.02
C ASP A 164 -2.74 2.50 -23.59
N VAL A 165 -1.89 2.97 -22.67
CA VAL A 165 -2.13 2.91 -21.21
C VAL A 165 -2.45 4.29 -20.67
N LEU A 166 -3.60 4.43 -20.00
CA LEU A 166 -3.95 5.60 -19.20
C LEU A 166 -3.77 5.29 -17.72
N ILE A 167 -2.95 6.09 -17.03
CA ILE A 167 -2.78 6.03 -15.58
C ILE A 167 -3.49 7.23 -14.96
N ILE A 168 -4.41 6.98 -14.04
CA ILE A 168 -5.18 8.02 -13.35
C ILE A 168 -4.61 8.22 -11.94
N GLY A 169 -3.98 9.37 -11.72
CA GLY A 169 -3.30 9.77 -10.50
C GLY A 169 -1.80 9.99 -10.67
N GLY A 170 -1.31 11.16 -10.23
CA GLY A 170 0.05 11.66 -10.46
C GLY A 170 1.04 11.41 -9.32
N GLY A 171 0.76 10.47 -8.41
CA GLY A 171 1.68 10.15 -7.32
C GLY A 171 2.73 9.08 -7.68
N ASP A 172 3.58 8.72 -6.70
CA ASP A 172 4.63 7.70 -6.85
C ASP A 172 4.10 6.35 -7.40
N THR A 173 2.91 5.92 -6.95
CA THR A 173 2.29 4.68 -7.43
C THR A 173 1.97 4.75 -8.94
N GLY A 174 1.54 5.92 -9.42
CA GLY A 174 1.31 6.14 -10.85
C GLY A 174 2.61 6.08 -11.65
N ALA A 175 3.67 6.71 -11.16
CA ALA A 175 5.00 6.65 -11.77
C ALA A 175 5.57 5.21 -11.78
N ASP A 176 5.33 4.43 -10.72
CA ASP A 176 5.69 3.02 -10.66
C ASP A 176 4.96 2.19 -11.72
N CYS A 177 3.66 2.44 -11.91
CA CYS A 177 2.88 1.83 -12.98
C CYS A 177 3.39 2.22 -14.36
N ALA A 178 3.75 3.50 -14.56
CA ALA A 178 4.29 3.99 -15.83
C ALA A 178 5.62 3.30 -16.16
N ALA A 179 6.54 3.22 -15.21
CA ALA A 179 7.82 2.53 -15.39
C ALA A 179 7.65 1.05 -15.73
N LEU A 180 6.71 0.35 -15.09
CA LEU A 180 6.42 -1.05 -15.39
C LEU A 180 5.71 -1.21 -16.73
N ALA A 181 4.71 -0.39 -17.06
CA ALA A 181 4.03 -0.43 -18.35
C ALA A 181 5.03 -0.22 -19.52
N LEU A 182 5.97 0.72 -19.34
CA LEU A 182 7.06 0.93 -20.27
C LEU A 182 7.94 -0.32 -20.41
N SER A 183 8.31 -0.95 -19.29
CA SER A 183 9.12 -2.17 -19.31
C SER A 183 8.40 -3.38 -19.93
N HIS A 184 7.07 -3.38 -19.94
CA HIS A 184 6.26 -4.39 -20.63
C HIS A 184 6.15 -4.13 -22.13
N GLY A 185 6.64 -2.99 -22.65
CA GLY A 185 6.50 -2.62 -24.07
C GLY A 185 5.13 -2.04 -24.41
N ALA A 186 4.54 -1.21 -23.52
CA ALA A 186 3.35 -0.43 -23.85
C ALA A 186 3.58 0.44 -25.09
N HIS A 187 2.54 0.59 -25.93
CA HIS A 187 2.63 1.41 -27.15
C HIS A 187 2.68 2.90 -26.82
N SER A 188 1.84 3.36 -25.92
CA SER A 188 1.88 4.71 -25.38
C SER A 188 1.47 4.72 -23.89
N ILE A 189 1.94 5.72 -23.13
CA ILE A 189 1.61 5.86 -21.72
C ILE A 189 1.30 7.33 -21.43
N LEU A 190 0.08 7.57 -20.93
CA LEU A 190 -0.33 8.86 -20.39
C LEU A 190 -0.65 8.71 -18.91
N GLN A 191 0.03 9.49 -18.05
CA GLN A 191 -0.34 9.65 -16.66
C GLN A 191 -1.08 10.98 -16.48
N ALA A 192 -2.35 10.93 -16.09
CA ALA A 192 -3.21 12.08 -15.89
C ALA A 192 -3.33 12.41 -14.39
N GLU A 193 -2.95 13.64 -14.01
CA GLU A 193 -3.08 14.17 -12.66
C GLU A 193 -4.03 15.37 -12.66
N LEU A 194 -5.03 15.31 -11.77
CA LEU A 194 -5.99 16.38 -11.62
C LEU A 194 -5.37 17.64 -10.99
N GLN A 195 -4.45 17.45 -10.06
CA GLN A 195 -3.82 18.55 -9.34
C GLN A 195 -2.82 19.32 -10.21
N ASP A 196 -2.55 20.57 -9.83
CA ASP A 196 -1.45 21.36 -10.39
C ASP A 196 -0.10 20.77 -9.98
N CYS A 197 0.93 21.01 -10.79
CA CYS A 197 2.28 20.49 -10.55
C CYS A 197 2.88 20.93 -9.20
N ASN A 198 2.48 22.09 -8.67
CA ASN A 198 2.95 22.56 -7.37
C ASN A 198 2.21 21.88 -6.20
N MET A 199 1.06 21.25 -6.44
CA MET A 199 0.28 20.52 -5.44
C MET A 199 0.44 19.00 -5.57
N ALA A 200 0.97 18.53 -6.68
CA ALA A 200 1.18 17.10 -6.96
C ALA A 200 2.28 16.52 -6.06
N ARG A 201 2.15 15.22 -5.74
CA ARG A 201 3.12 14.53 -4.87
C ARG A 201 4.45 14.24 -5.54
N ILE A 202 4.48 14.17 -6.86
CA ILE A 202 5.71 14.01 -7.63
C ILE A 202 5.90 15.20 -8.57
N SER A 203 7.09 15.76 -8.60
CA SER A 203 7.44 16.81 -9.56
C SER A 203 7.74 16.21 -10.94
N GLN A 204 7.75 17.05 -11.98
CA GLN A 204 8.11 16.63 -13.34
C GLN A 204 9.53 16.04 -13.37
N GLU A 205 10.50 16.66 -12.67
CA GLU A 205 11.87 16.16 -12.58
C GLU A 205 11.92 14.80 -11.89
N GLY A 206 11.26 14.67 -10.73
CA GLY A 206 11.19 13.40 -10.00
C GLY A 206 10.52 12.29 -10.82
N PHE A 207 9.51 12.63 -11.62
CA PHE A 207 8.90 11.68 -12.54
C PHE A 207 9.88 11.23 -13.62
N CYS A 208 10.57 12.17 -14.28
CA CYS A 208 11.55 11.85 -15.34
C CYS A 208 12.75 11.04 -14.82
N GLU A 209 13.13 11.22 -13.53
CA GLU A 209 14.17 10.38 -12.90
C GLU A 209 13.72 8.93 -12.72
N LEU A 210 12.44 8.72 -12.42
CA LEU A 210 11.86 7.40 -12.19
C LEU A 210 11.51 6.68 -13.49
N VAL A 211 10.95 7.42 -14.46
CA VAL A 211 10.44 6.86 -15.70
C VAL A 211 11.36 7.28 -16.84
N LYS A 212 12.31 6.42 -17.17
CA LYS A 212 13.28 6.64 -18.26
C LYS A 212 12.68 6.16 -19.59
N GLY A 213 11.87 6.99 -20.24
CA GLY A 213 11.24 6.64 -21.49
C GLY A 213 10.21 7.65 -21.96
N ASP A 214 9.54 7.37 -23.09
CA ASP A 214 8.52 8.23 -23.68
C ASP A 214 7.19 8.04 -22.96
N VAL A 215 7.01 8.74 -21.85
CA VAL A 215 5.80 8.76 -21.03
C VAL A 215 5.36 10.19 -20.78
N SER A 216 4.08 10.47 -21.06
CA SER A 216 3.49 11.78 -20.81
C SER A 216 2.89 11.86 -19.42
N LEU A 217 3.36 12.79 -18.58
CA LEU A 217 2.69 13.19 -17.33
C LEU A 217 2.00 14.54 -17.55
N GLN A 218 0.67 14.57 -17.39
CA GLN A 218 -0.14 15.76 -17.57
C GLN A 218 -0.84 16.14 -16.29
N TYR A 219 -0.45 17.29 -15.74
CA TYR A 219 -1.14 17.95 -14.62
C TYR A 219 -2.37 18.72 -15.08
N ASN A 220 -3.21 19.16 -14.15
CA ASN A 220 -4.45 19.87 -14.45
C ASN A 220 -5.31 19.14 -15.50
N THR A 221 -5.34 17.80 -15.42
CA THR A 221 -6.01 16.95 -16.40
C THR A 221 -7.02 16.07 -15.73
N LYS A 222 -8.28 16.22 -16.11
CA LYS A 222 -9.43 15.44 -15.61
C LYS A 222 -9.85 14.40 -16.63
N VAL A 223 -10.02 13.17 -16.20
CA VAL A 223 -10.72 12.14 -16.97
C VAL A 223 -12.22 12.34 -16.74
N LYS A 224 -12.99 12.56 -17.81
CA LYS A 224 -14.45 12.81 -17.77
C LYS A 224 -15.23 11.50 -17.82
N ARG A 225 -14.85 10.59 -18.71
CA ARG A 225 -15.45 9.27 -18.87
C ARG A 225 -14.50 8.30 -19.59
N LEU A 226 -14.77 7.00 -19.42
CA LEU A 226 -14.14 5.94 -20.18
C LEU A 226 -15.12 5.44 -21.24
N LEU A 227 -14.60 5.10 -22.42
CA LEU A 227 -15.37 4.67 -23.58
C LEU A 227 -15.15 3.19 -23.80
N GLY A 228 -16.22 2.44 -24.06
CA GLY A 228 -16.16 1.01 -24.32
C GLY A 228 -16.29 0.65 -25.80
N ASP A 229 -15.80 -0.54 -26.15
CA ASP A 229 -16.11 -1.19 -27.40
C ASP A 229 -17.42 -2.02 -27.29
N ASP A 230 -17.84 -2.61 -28.38
CA ASP A 230 -19.05 -3.46 -28.44
C ASP A 230 -18.95 -4.74 -27.58
N LYS A 231 -17.73 -5.08 -27.08
CA LYS A 231 -17.48 -6.24 -26.23
C LYS A 231 -17.37 -5.86 -24.73
N GLY A 232 -17.55 -4.57 -24.41
CA GLY A 232 -17.44 -4.08 -23.04
C GLY A 232 -16.02 -3.87 -22.53
N ASN A 233 -15.00 -3.85 -23.42
CA ASN A 233 -13.66 -3.48 -23.04
C ASN A 233 -13.45 -1.97 -23.16
N VAL A 234 -12.53 -1.40 -22.36
CA VAL A 234 -12.13 -0.01 -22.53
C VAL A 234 -11.41 0.15 -23.89
N SER A 235 -11.85 1.13 -24.66
CA SER A 235 -11.30 1.44 -26.00
C SER A 235 -10.89 2.90 -26.13
N GLY A 236 -11.26 3.75 -25.17
CA GLY A 236 -10.87 5.15 -25.17
C GLY A 236 -11.16 5.83 -23.84
N ALA A 237 -10.68 7.06 -23.72
CA ALA A 237 -10.96 7.94 -22.60
C ALA A 237 -11.18 9.37 -23.08
N GLU A 238 -12.16 10.04 -22.51
CA GLU A 238 -12.42 11.47 -22.72
C GLU A 238 -11.80 12.25 -21.56
N LEU A 239 -10.91 13.18 -21.89
CA LEU A 239 -10.20 14.02 -20.93
C LEU A 239 -10.39 15.49 -21.26
N CYS A 240 -10.25 16.36 -20.26
CA CYS A 240 -10.15 17.80 -20.45
C CYS A 240 -9.11 18.40 -19.49
N ARG A 241 -8.67 19.62 -19.81
CA ARG A 241 -7.88 20.43 -18.87
C ARG A 241 -8.82 21.04 -17.83
N VAL A 242 -8.23 21.32 -16.68
CA VAL A 242 -8.96 22.03 -15.59
C VAL A 242 -8.18 23.27 -15.16
N GLU A 243 -8.90 24.27 -14.69
CA GLU A 243 -8.37 25.42 -13.99
C GLU A 243 -8.80 25.39 -12.53
N TRP A 244 -7.88 25.60 -11.61
CA TRP A 244 -8.17 25.63 -10.19
C TRP A 244 -8.66 27.00 -9.75
N GLY A 245 -9.80 27.03 -9.11
CA GLY A 245 -10.39 28.21 -8.49
C GLY A 245 -10.86 27.88 -7.07
N HIS A 246 -11.65 28.78 -6.50
CA HIS A 246 -12.27 28.59 -5.19
C HIS A 246 -13.78 28.76 -5.30
N THR A 247 -14.53 28.02 -4.50
CA THR A 247 -15.97 28.24 -4.29
C THR A 247 -16.17 29.50 -3.44
N ASP A 248 -17.43 29.96 -3.34
CA ASP A 248 -17.79 31.10 -2.46
C ASP A 248 -17.46 30.83 -0.97
N SER A 249 -17.38 29.56 -0.57
CA SER A 249 -16.94 29.12 0.76
C SER A 249 -15.42 29.00 0.92
N GLY A 250 -14.63 29.35 -0.11
CA GLY A 250 -13.18 29.29 -0.10
C GLY A 250 -12.57 27.88 -0.32
N MET A 251 -13.39 26.86 -0.66
CA MET A 251 -12.87 25.54 -0.96
C MET A 251 -12.31 25.48 -2.39
N PRO A 252 -11.17 24.78 -2.61
CA PRO A 252 -10.62 24.62 -3.95
C PRO A 252 -11.56 23.79 -4.82
N VAL A 253 -11.73 24.22 -6.07
CA VAL A 253 -12.54 23.54 -7.08
C VAL A 253 -11.83 23.55 -8.43
N ALA A 254 -11.81 22.39 -9.11
CA ALA A 254 -11.32 22.26 -10.46
C ALA A 254 -12.47 22.52 -11.45
N LYS A 255 -12.33 23.56 -12.27
CA LYS A 255 -13.29 23.91 -13.33
C LYS A 255 -12.80 23.33 -14.65
N GLU A 256 -13.68 22.64 -15.36
CA GLU A 256 -13.38 22.04 -16.66
C GLU A 256 -13.28 23.16 -17.72
N ILE A 257 -12.30 23.04 -18.61
CA ILE A 257 -12.09 23.87 -19.79
C ILE A 257 -12.59 23.04 -20.98
N GLU A 258 -13.89 23.18 -21.29
CA GLU A 258 -14.61 22.30 -22.23
C GLU A 258 -13.98 22.26 -23.64
N GLU A 259 -13.46 23.37 -24.13
CA GLU A 259 -12.80 23.49 -25.44
C GLU A 259 -11.48 22.69 -25.54
N THR A 260 -10.97 22.20 -24.42
CA THR A 260 -9.79 21.31 -24.36
C THR A 260 -10.16 19.84 -24.35
N THR A 261 -11.45 19.52 -24.42
CA THR A 261 -11.92 18.14 -24.39
C THR A 261 -11.39 17.37 -25.60
N LEU A 262 -10.77 16.22 -25.31
CA LEU A 262 -10.24 15.33 -26.34
C LEU A 262 -10.53 13.86 -25.98
N VAL A 263 -10.59 13.02 -26.98
CA VAL A 263 -10.72 11.57 -26.83
C VAL A 263 -9.41 10.90 -27.28
N LEU A 264 -8.88 10.05 -26.42
CA LEU A 264 -7.66 9.27 -26.72
C LEU A 264 -8.03 7.79 -26.81
N PRO A 265 -7.40 7.01 -27.70
CA PRO A 265 -7.47 5.55 -27.66
C PRO A 265 -6.80 5.04 -26.39
N VAL A 266 -7.43 4.07 -25.70
CA VAL A 266 -6.91 3.48 -24.47
C VAL A 266 -7.38 2.05 -24.40
N GLN A 267 -6.47 1.08 -24.20
CA GLN A 267 -6.80 -0.33 -24.02
C GLN A 267 -6.53 -0.84 -22.60
N MET A 268 -5.88 -0.02 -21.77
CA MET A 268 -5.66 -0.33 -20.35
C MET A 268 -5.74 0.94 -19.53
N VAL A 269 -6.49 0.89 -18.43
CA VAL A 269 -6.56 1.98 -17.44
C VAL A 269 -6.03 1.48 -16.10
N LEU A 270 -5.10 2.21 -15.50
CA LEU A 270 -4.52 1.92 -14.19
C LEU A 270 -4.93 3.00 -13.18
N LEU A 271 -5.66 2.59 -12.13
CA LEU A 271 -6.17 3.48 -11.11
C LEU A 271 -5.15 3.63 -9.97
N ALA A 272 -4.41 4.73 -9.95
CA ALA A 272 -3.42 5.08 -8.93
C ALA A 272 -3.95 6.14 -7.94
N LEU A 273 -5.20 6.02 -7.52
CA LEU A 273 -5.94 7.00 -6.70
C LEU A 273 -5.66 6.89 -5.19
N GLY A 274 -4.78 5.95 -4.79
CA GLY A 274 -4.47 5.67 -3.40
C GLY A 274 -5.55 4.87 -2.68
N PHE A 275 -5.46 4.84 -1.35
CA PHE A 275 -6.31 4.02 -0.48
C PHE A 275 -7.09 4.88 0.49
N SER A 276 -8.20 4.34 1.00
CA SER A 276 -9.09 5.00 1.96
C SER A 276 -8.91 4.52 3.40
N GLY A 277 -8.08 3.50 3.64
CA GLY A 277 -7.83 2.90 4.95
C GLY A 277 -7.72 1.38 4.90
N PRO A 278 -7.75 0.71 6.06
CA PRO A 278 -7.87 -0.73 6.17
C PRO A 278 -9.15 -1.26 5.52
N GLU A 279 -9.14 -2.53 5.13
CA GLU A 279 -10.31 -3.19 4.58
C GLU A 279 -11.43 -3.34 5.63
N PRO A 280 -12.70 -3.43 5.19
CA PRO A 280 -13.86 -3.52 6.08
C PRO A 280 -13.77 -4.63 7.12
N VAL A 281 -13.20 -5.79 6.75
CA VAL A 281 -13.02 -6.95 7.64
C VAL A 281 -12.29 -6.61 8.95
N VAL A 282 -11.36 -5.66 8.93
CA VAL A 282 -10.63 -5.20 10.12
C VAL A 282 -11.59 -4.58 11.13
N PHE A 283 -12.53 -3.76 10.68
CA PHE A 283 -13.50 -3.10 11.54
C PHE A 283 -14.64 -4.04 11.96
N GLU A 284 -15.07 -4.91 11.05
CA GLU A 284 -16.18 -5.84 11.28
C GLU A 284 -15.81 -7.00 12.20
N LYS A 285 -14.55 -7.48 12.15
CA LYS A 285 -14.13 -8.71 12.81
C LYS A 285 -13.20 -8.50 14.00
N PHE A 286 -12.42 -7.40 14.04
CA PHE A 286 -11.40 -7.20 15.08
C PHE A 286 -11.90 -6.34 16.25
N GLY A 287 -13.16 -5.89 16.24
CA GLY A 287 -13.73 -5.08 17.31
C GLY A 287 -13.14 -3.67 17.45
N VAL A 288 -12.33 -3.23 16.49
CA VAL A 288 -11.69 -1.91 16.53
C VAL A 288 -12.59 -0.84 15.93
N LYS A 289 -12.51 0.38 16.47
CA LYS A 289 -13.31 1.52 15.99
C LYS A 289 -12.63 2.21 14.81
N LYS A 290 -13.46 2.70 13.89
CA LYS A 290 -13.03 3.48 12.73
C LYS A 290 -13.04 4.97 13.05
N THR A 291 -11.99 5.71 12.64
CA THR A 291 -11.96 7.18 12.68
C THR A 291 -12.76 7.78 11.52
N PRO A 292 -13.11 9.08 11.55
CA PRO A 292 -13.67 9.78 10.40
C PRO A 292 -12.78 9.73 9.15
N LEU A 293 -11.46 9.59 9.32
CA LEU A 293 -10.49 9.46 8.23
C LEU A 293 -10.38 8.05 7.65
N GLY A 294 -11.13 7.08 8.21
CA GLY A 294 -11.13 5.70 7.72
C GLY A 294 -10.05 4.79 8.32
N THR A 295 -9.30 5.25 9.30
CA THR A 295 -8.22 4.51 9.97
C THR A 295 -8.68 3.90 11.30
N ILE A 296 -7.86 3.07 11.94
CA ILE A 296 -8.14 2.50 13.26
C ILE A 296 -8.01 3.60 14.33
N ALA A 297 -9.02 3.72 15.19
CA ALA A 297 -9.00 4.64 16.32
C ALA A 297 -8.14 4.08 17.48
N ASN A 298 -7.23 4.90 17.98
CA ASN A 298 -6.38 4.60 19.12
C ASN A 298 -6.67 5.55 20.28
N VAL A 299 -6.25 5.17 21.48
CA VAL A 299 -6.17 6.09 22.63
C VAL A 299 -5.22 7.25 22.26
N SER A 300 -5.60 8.46 22.60
CA SER A 300 -4.81 9.66 22.25
C SER A 300 -3.36 9.55 22.75
N GLY A 301 -2.40 9.74 21.86
CA GLY A 301 -0.97 9.65 22.18
C GLY A 301 -0.44 8.22 22.38
N SER A 302 -1.20 7.20 22.02
CA SER A 302 -0.88 5.79 22.23
C SER A 302 -1.10 4.98 20.94
N PHE A 303 -0.49 3.81 20.84
CA PHE A 303 -0.78 2.80 19.81
C PHE A 303 -1.87 1.82 20.24
N LEU A 304 -2.30 1.86 21.52
CA LEU A 304 -3.36 1.02 22.08
C LEU A 304 -4.69 1.38 21.41
N ALA A 305 -5.38 0.40 20.85
CA ALA A 305 -6.76 0.51 20.41
C ALA A 305 -7.73 0.48 21.60
N ALA A 306 -9.04 0.53 21.35
CA ALA A 306 -10.04 0.56 22.43
C ALA A 306 -10.06 -0.73 23.29
N GLU A 307 -9.61 -1.85 22.73
CA GLU A 307 -9.54 -3.13 23.47
C GLU A 307 -8.18 -3.31 24.17
N PRO A 308 -8.16 -3.76 25.44
CA PRO A 308 -6.92 -4.04 26.16
C PRO A 308 -6.04 -5.07 25.44
N GLY A 309 -4.75 -4.76 25.27
CA GLY A 309 -3.78 -5.63 24.59
C GLY A 309 -3.91 -5.67 23.07
N VAL A 310 -4.69 -4.78 22.48
CA VAL A 310 -4.78 -4.59 21.02
C VAL A 310 -4.16 -3.26 20.64
N PHE A 311 -3.17 -3.30 19.78
CA PHE A 311 -2.44 -2.14 19.26
C PHE A 311 -2.65 -2.01 17.75
N ALA A 312 -2.44 -0.82 17.20
CA ALA A 312 -2.44 -0.61 15.76
C ALA A 312 -1.29 0.33 15.35
N ALA A 313 -0.65 0.03 14.23
CA ALA A 313 0.49 0.80 13.72
C ALA A 313 0.50 0.91 12.18
N GLY A 314 1.29 1.84 11.69
CA GLY A 314 1.47 2.11 10.26
C GLY A 314 0.20 2.70 9.62
N ASP A 315 0.05 2.46 8.32
CA ASP A 315 -1.04 3.04 7.54
C ASP A 315 -2.45 2.63 8.03
N ALA A 316 -2.56 1.52 8.74
CA ALA A 316 -3.82 1.10 9.36
C ALA A 316 -4.33 2.11 10.41
N ARG A 317 -3.42 2.74 11.13
CA ARG A 317 -3.68 3.74 12.16
C ARG A 317 -3.55 5.17 11.62
N ARG A 318 -2.49 5.45 10.87
CA ARG A 318 -2.12 6.79 10.43
C ARG A 318 -2.79 7.22 9.12
N GLY A 319 -3.16 6.26 8.27
CA GLY A 319 -3.47 6.48 6.86
C GLY A 319 -2.24 6.33 5.97
N GLY A 320 -2.44 6.21 4.67
CA GLY A 320 -1.38 5.98 3.70
C GLY A 320 -0.27 7.03 3.76
N GLY A 321 0.99 6.56 3.85
CA GLY A 321 2.15 7.42 4.04
C GLY A 321 3.45 6.81 3.51
N MET A 322 4.59 7.35 3.98
CA MET A 322 5.91 6.87 3.59
C MET A 322 6.27 5.57 4.33
N VAL A 323 7.00 4.69 3.64
CA VAL A 323 7.51 3.43 4.20
C VAL A 323 8.29 3.64 5.51
N ALA A 324 9.11 4.69 5.59
CA ALA A 324 9.87 5.01 6.81
C ALA A 324 8.96 5.26 8.01
N TRP A 325 7.88 6.02 7.83
CA TRP A 325 6.93 6.28 8.91
C TRP A 325 6.20 5.01 9.38
N ALA A 326 5.93 4.10 8.47
CA ALA A 326 5.30 2.83 8.83
C ALA A 326 6.26 1.95 9.67
N PHE A 327 7.56 1.93 9.35
CA PHE A 327 8.56 1.27 10.19
C PHE A 327 8.67 1.91 11.58
N ASP A 328 8.78 3.25 11.65
CA ASP A 328 8.87 4.00 12.92
C ASP A 328 7.66 3.70 13.82
N GLU A 329 6.44 3.74 13.27
CA GLU A 329 5.24 3.38 14.03
C GLU A 329 5.24 1.92 14.47
N GLY A 330 5.74 0.99 13.67
CA GLY A 330 5.91 -0.41 14.05
C GLY A 330 6.84 -0.59 15.24
N TRP A 331 7.96 0.14 15.26
CA TRP A 331 8.91 0.14 16.38
C TRP A 331 8.30 0.71 17.66
N ASP A 332 7.67 1.89 17.55
CA ASP A 332 7.06 2.56 18.70
C ASP A 332 5.91 1.74 19.29
N ALA A 333 5.06 1.15 18.45
CA ALA A 333 3.99 0.25 18.88
C ALA A 333 4.54 -1.01 19.58
N ALA A 334 5.65 -1.56 19.09
CA ALA A 334 6.33 -2.70 19.73
C ALA A 334 6.84 -2.35 21.13
N LEU A 335 7.47 -1.19 21.29
CA LEU A 335 7.97 -0.71 22.58
C LEU A 335 6.83 -0.46 23.57
N GLU A 336 5.70 0.09 23.11
CA GLU A 336 4.52 0.30 23.94
C GLU A 336 3.87 -1.04 24.32
N CYS A 337 3.76 -1.98 23.38
CA CYS A 337 3.26 -3.33 23.61
C CYS A 337 4.10 -4.08 24.66
N ALA A 338 5.44 -4.00 24.54
CA ALA A 338 6.35 -4.60 25.52
C ALA A 338 6.14 -4.04 26.93
N LYS A 339 6.05 -2.71 27.08
CA LYS A 339 5.75 -2.06 28.37
C LYS A 339 4.40 -2.54 28.94
N TYR A 340 3.37 -2.61 28.11
CA TYR A 340 2.04 -3.10 28.53
C TYR A 340 2.07 -4.53 29.07
N LEU A 341 2.80 -5.42 28.40
CA LEU A 341 2.88 -6.84 28.77
C LEU A 341 3.72 -7.09 30.01
N THR A 342 4.71 -6.26 30.29
CA THR A 342 5.62 -6.42 31.43
C THR A 342 5.23 -5.58 32.64
N ALA A 343 4.24 -4.71 32.53
CA ALA A 343 3.66 -3.96 33.65
C ALA A 343 2.58 -4.74 34.43
N LYS A 344 2.23 -5.94 33.92
CA LYS A 344 1.33 -6.89 34.57
C LYS A 344 2.11 -7.89 35.41
#